data_ebe6c4eef800f5b62a3d3021fa91f6af
#
_entry.id   ebe6c4eef800f5b62a3d3021fa91f6af
#
_cell.length_a   1.000
_cell.length_b   1.000
_cell.length_c   1.000
_cell.angle_alpha   90.00
_cell.angle_beta   90.00
_cell.angle_gamma   90.00
#
_symmetry.space_group_name_H-M   'P 1'
#
loop_
_entity.id
_entity.type
_entity.pdbx_description
1 polymer ?
#
loop_
_entity_poly.entity_id
_entity_poly.type
_entity_poly.pdbx_seq_one_letter_code
_entity_poly.pdbx_strand_id
1 'polypeptide(L)'
;YTTLFRSGGGTSNSEYEFLTGNSVSSLPLNGNAYTQFVKHKVPSLASQLKQQGYDTLAFHPYKAHGWNRDTVYPLIGFDNFLDETSMNPNGEKFRGWYSDAEDYNKIIDIFNKKKAGQPLFLFNVTIQNHGGYLIADKNFKEEIKIKDEKATDTANRYLSLIHESDRAFEKIINYFKNQKEPTIVVMFGDHQPKLEDSFYELLYGKSLNSLSLKELQKKYTVPFIIWANYDIDAKSDVENVSANYLSSLMLQQTNLKMSRYNEFLLNMRNEVPALNANGYVDKDGKNHELSENNEYTKLITQYQYLQYNSLMDKKHVSTDLFSVKDGK
;
A
#
# COMPACT_ATOMS: atom_id res chain seq x y z
N TYR A 1 5.80 6.63 12.75
CA TYR A 1 5.70 6.59 11.27
C TYR A 1 7.06 6.20 10.70
N THR A 2 7.07 5.16 9.90
CA THR A 2 8.25 4.68 9.16
C THR A 2 8.06 4.98 7.67
N THR A 3 9.13 5.08 6.90
CA THR A 3 9.04 5.41 5.48
C THR A 3 9.00 4.16 4.60
N LEU A 4 8.06 4.14 3.66
CA LEU A 4 7.88 3.09 2.68
C LEU A 4 8.31 3.58 1.30
N PHE A 5 9.22 2.88 0.66
CA PHE A 5 9.54 3.09 -0.74
C PHE A 5 8.46 2.46 -1.61
N ARG A 6 7.86 3.24 -2.46
CA ARG A 6 6.87 2.76 -3.40
C ARG A 6 7.38 2.86 -4.83
N SER A 7 6.81 2.05 -5.67
CA SER A 7 7.08 2.07 -7.09
C SER A 7 6.30 3.15 -7.82
N GLY A 8 6.96 3.90 -8.60
CA GLY A 8 6.61 4.66 -9.78
C GLY A 8 5.25 5.34 -9.98
N GLY A 9 4.27 5.29 -9.07
CA GLY A 9 3.03 6.05 -9.20
C GLY A 9 1.76 5.24 -9.46
N GLY A 10 0.67 5.75 -8.89
CA GLY A 10 -0.68 5.21 -9.03
C GLY A 10 -1.05 4.20 -7.95
N THR A 11 -2.23 4.42 -7.36
CA THR A 11 -2.79 3.63 -6.26
C THR A 11 -2.77 2.14 -6.53
N SER A 12 -3.22 1.71 -7.71
CA SER A 12 -3.28 0.28 -8.09
C SER A 12 -1.92 -0.43 -8.14
N ASN A 13 -0.83 0.29 -8.41
CA ASN A 13 0.51 -0.26 -8.36
C ASN A 13 0.97 -0.51 -6.92
N SER A 14 0.67 0.41 -6.00
CA SER A 14 0.97 0.23 -4.58
C SER A 14 0.12 -0.88 -3.95
N GLU A 15 -1.17 -0.99 -4.34
CA GLU A 15 -2.02 -2.11 -3.98
C GLU A 15 -1.42 -3.44 -4.45
N TYR A 16 -1.01 -3.51 -5.72
CA TYR A 16 -0.40 -4.69 -6.31
C TYR A 16 0.87 -5.12 -5.57
N GLU A 17 1.77 -4.19 -5.28
CA GLU A 17 3.00 -4.51 -4.55
C GLU A 17 2.73 -5.04 -3.15
N PHE A 18 1.86 -4.39 -2.39
CA PHE A 18 1.47 -4.86 -1.05
C PHE A 18 0.80 -6.22 -1.07
N LEU A 19 -0.18 -6.41 -1.97
CA LEU A 19 -1.00 -7.63 -1.98
C LEU A 19 -0.26 -8.84 -2.54
N THR A 20 0.63 -8.66 -3.51
CA THR A 20 1.29 -9.78 -4.19
C THR A 20 2.72 -10.03 -3.75
N GLY A 21 3.38 -9.05 -3.13
CA GLY A 21 4.81 -9.10 -2.86
C GLY A 21 5.68 -8.90 -4.12
N ASN A 22 5.07 -8.68 -5.27
CA ASN A 22 5.78 -8.33 -6.50
C ASN A 22 6.12 -6.84 -6.54
N SER A 23 7.03 -6.42 -7.40
CA SER A 23 7.34 -5.01 -7.62
C SER A 23 7.07 -4.58 -9.06
N VAL A 24 6.53 -3.39 -9.24
CA VAL A 24 6.38 -2.81 -10.59
C VAL A 24 7.72 -2.41 -11.21
N SER A 25 8.83 -2.45 -10.46
CA SER A 25 10.18 -2.26 -11.01
C SER A 25 10.52 -3.26 -12.13
N SER A 26 9.85 -4.40 -12.14
CA SER A 26 10.01 -5.46 -13.17
C SER A 26 9.01 -5.34 -14.32
N LEU A 27 8.09 -4.39 -14.27
CA LEU A 27 7.15 -4.12 -15.34
C LEU A 27 7.71 -3.08 -16.31
N PRO A 28 7.22 -3.02 -17.56
CA PRO A 28 7.59 -1.95 -18.48
C PRO A 28 7.35 -0.55 -17.87
N LEU A 29 8.16 0.42 -18.27
CA LEU A 29 8.04 1.81 -17.84
C LEU A 29 6.58 2.30 -18.01
N ASN A 30 6.05 2.95 -16.97
CA ASN A 30 4.66 3.40 -16.89
C ASN A 30 3.62 2.27 -16.95
N GLY A 31 4.04 1.01 -16.71
CA GLY A 31 3.13 -0.13 -16.64
C GLY A 31 2.18 -0.01 -15.44
N ASN A 32 0.92 -0.39 -15.66
CA ASN A 32 -0.06 -0.54 -14.61
C ASN A 32 -0.39 -2.02 -14.44
N ALA A 33 -0.10 -2.56 -13.27
CA ALA A 33 -0.26 -3.99 -13.00
C ALA A 33 -1.70 -4.46 -13.24
N TYR A 34 -2.68 -3.73 -12.71
CA TYR A 34 -4.09 -4.14 -12.75
C TYR A 34 -4.69 -4.08 -14.15
N THR A 35 -4.45 -3.00 -14.88
CA THR A 35 -5.07 -2.82 -16.19
C THR A 35 -4.37 -3.61 -17.30
N GLN A 36 -3.08 -3.89 -17.17
CA GLN A 36 -2.27 -4.46 -18.24
C GLN A 36 -1.88 -5.93 -18.00
N PHE A 37 -1.54 -6.32 -16.76
CA PHE A 37 -0.85 -7.58 -16.51
C PHE A 37 -1.66 -8.62 -15.71
N VAL A 38 -2.48 -8.22 -14.73
CA VAL A 38 -3.32 -9.16 -13.97
C VAL A 38 -4.48 -9.63 -14.85
N LYS A 39 -4.29 -10.74 -15.55
CA LYS A 39 -5.25 -11.33 -16.48
C LYS A 39 -5.66 -12.78 -16.13
N HIS A 40 -5.14 -13.32 -15.05
CA HIS A 40 -5.43 -14.65 -14.51
C HIS A 40 -5.23 -14.62 -12.98
N LYS A 41 -5.48 -15.74 -12.31
CA LYS A 41 -5.25 -15.84 -10.86
C LYS A 41 -3.78 -15.62 -10.54
N VAL A 42 -3.50 -14.63 -9.70
CA VAL A 42 -2.16 -14.28 -9.20
C VAL A 42 -2.11 -14.54 -7.70
N PRO A 43 -1.11 -15.27 -7.19
CA PRO A 43 -0.93 -15.46 -5.76
C PRO A 43 -0.81 -14.11 -5.02
N SER A 44 -1.44 -14.02 -3.86
CA SER A 44 -1.48 -12.79 -3.07
C SER A 44 -1.66 -13.07 -1.58
N LEU A 45 -1.53 -12.03 -0.76
CA LEU A 45 -1.87 -12.06 0.66
C LEU A 45 -3.31 -12.54 0.87
N ALA A 46 -4.27 -12.05 0.06
CA ALA A 46 -5.67 -12.47 0.17
C ALA A 46 -5.82 -13.98 -0.06
N SER A 47 -5.21 -14.52 -1.11
CA SER A 47 -5.24 -15.96 -1.39
C SER A 47 -4.56 -16.81 -0.31
N GLN A 48 -3.48 -16.31 0.31
CA GLN A 48 -2.77 -16.99 1.40
C GLN A 48 -3.60 -16.99 2.71
N LEU A 49 -4.25 -15.88 3.04
CA LEU A 49 -5.10 -15.78 4.22
C LEU A 49 -6.38 -16.61 4.06
N LYS A 50 -6.94 -16.66 2.86
CA LYS A 50 -8.06 -17.54 2.54
C LYS A 50 -7.72 -19.02 2.76
N GLN A 51 -6.51 -19.47 2.40
CA GLN A 51 -6.02 -20.84 2.69
C GLN A 51 -5.92 -21.11 4.19
N GLN A 52 -5.87 -20.09 5.02
CA GLN A 52 -5.83 -20.18 6.48
C GLN A 52 -7.20 -19.89 7.13
N GLY A 53 -8.28 -19.92 6.35
CA GLY A 53 -9.66 -19.83 6.82
C GLY A 53 -10.21 -18.42 7.00
N TYR A 54 -9.53 -17.40 6.50
CA TYR A 54 -10.03 -16.03 6.52
C TYR A 54 -11.09 -15.79 5.45
N ASP A 55 -12.14 -15.07 5.78
CA ASP A 55 -12.95 -14.36 4.79
C ASP A 55 -12.11 -13.20 4.24
N THR A 56 -12.22 -12.95 2.93
CA THR A 56 -11.41 -11.93 2.26
C THR A 56 -12.29 -10.91 1.57
N LEU A 57 -12.17 -9.66 2.00
CA LEU A 57 -12.99 -8.55 1.55
C LEU A 57 -12.10 -7.37 1.13
N ALA A 58 -12.27 -6.91 -0.11
CA ALA A 58 -11.74 -5.62 -0.53
C ALA A 58 -12.83 -4.54 -0.41
N PHE A 59 -12.44 -3.31 -0.10
CA PHE A 59 -13.35 -2.18 0.01
C PHE A 59 -12.72 -0.90 -0.55
N HIS A 60 -13.47 -0.18 -1.38
CA HIS A 60 -13.07 1.13 -1.90
C HIS A 60 -14.32 2.00 -2.11
N PRO A 61 -14.47 3.14 -1.41
CA PRO A 61 -15.66 3.99 -1.48
C PRO A 61 -15.73 4.83 -2.76
N TYR A 62 -15.47 4.17 -3.89
CA TYR A 62 -15.54 4.73 -5.24
C TYR A 62 -15.94 3.66 -6.26
N LYS A 63 -16.03 4.02 -7.54
CA LYS A 63 -16.51 3.15 -8.63
C LYS A 63 -15.70 1.85 -8.73
N ALA A 64 -16.39 0.73 -8.73
CA ALA A 64 -15.79 -0.61 -8.73
C ALA A 64 -14.83 -0.86 -9.89
N HIS A 65 -15.17 -0.37 -11.11
CA HIS A 65 -14.33 -0.58 -12.30
C HIS A 65 -13.10 0.37 -12.36
N GLY A 66 -12.95 1.29 -11.40
CA GLY A 66 -11.73 2.09 -11.28
C GLY A 66 -10.50 1.20 -11.16
N TRP A 67 -9.53 1.34 -12.07
CA TRP A 67 -8.36 0.46 -12.20
C TRP A 67 -8.71 -1.03 -12.44
N ASN A 68 -9.89 -1.36 -12.98
CA ASN A 68 -10.40 -2.73 -13.16
C ASN A 68 -10.49 -3.54 -11.86
N ARG A 69 -10.70 -2.93 -10.70
CA ARG A 69 -10.72 -3.61 -9.40
C ARG A 69 -11.78 -4.71 -9.33
N ASP A 70 -12.95 -4.49 -9.91
CA ASP A 70 -14.04 -5.49 -10.04
C ASP A 70 -13.59 -6.79 -10.73
N THR A 71 -12.66 -6.72 -11.65
CA THR A 71 -12.06 -7.88 -12.34
C THR A 71 -10.82 -8.38 -11.58
N VAL A 72 -9.97 -7.50 -11.09
CA VAL A 72 -8.67 -7.85 -10.52
C VAL A 72 -8.77 -8.45 -9.13
N TYR A 73 -9.59 -7.90 -8.23
CA TYR A 73 -9.68 -8.41 -6.86
C TYR A 73 -10.07 -9.88 -6.77
N PRO A 74 -11.06 -10.40 -7.54
CA PRO A 74 -11.29 -11.84 -7.59
C PRO A 74 -10.09 -12.65 -8.10
N LEU A 75 -9.33 -12.12 -9.06
CA LEU A 75 -8.14 -12.79 -9.60
C LEU A 75 -6.98 -12.86 -8.61
N ILE A 76 -6.89 -11.92 -7.68
CA ILE A 76 -5.89 -11.93 -6.60
C ILE A 76 -6.44 -12.49 -5.28
N GLY A 77 -7.60 -13.13 -5.29
CA GLY A 77 -8.08 -14.01 -4.21
C GLY A 77 -9.10 -13.43 -3.26
N PHE A 78 -9.60 -12.21 -3.47
CA PHE A 78 -10.72 -11.69 -2.66
C PHE A 78 -12.03 -12.40 -3.00
N ASP A 79 -12.81 -12.74 -1.97
CA ASP A 79 -14.15 -13.32 -2.11
C ASP A 79 -15.19 -12.26 -2.44
N ASN A 80 -15.03 -11.08 -1.88
CA ASN A 80 -15.96 -9.97 -2.02
C ASN A 80 -15.24 -8.65 -2.24
N PHE A 81 -15.90 -7.75 -2.97
CA PHE A 81 -15.48 -6.38 -3.15
C PHE A 81 -16.68 -5.44 -2.93
N LEU A 82 -16.54 -4.51 -2.03
CA LEU A 82 -17.51 -3.44 -1.77
C LEU A 82 -17.02 -2.12 -2.37
N ASP A 83 -17.90 -1.43 -3.06
CA ASP A 83 -17.64 -0.14 -3.70
C ASP A 83 -18.49 0.99 -3.07
N GLU A 84 -18.55 2.15 -3.74
CA GLU A 84 -19.32 3.31 -3.29
C GLU A 84 -20.82 3.03 -3.08
N THR A 85 -21.39 2.00 -3.73
CA THR A 85 -22.81 1.66 -3.57
C THR A 85 -23.11 1.07 -2.19
N SER A 86 -22.11 0.58 -1.49
CA SER A 86 -22.23 0.08 -0.12
C SER A 86 -22.15 1.15 0.96
N MET A 87 -21.81 2.39 0.58
CA MET A 87 -21.70 3.52 1.49
C MET A 87 -23.05 4.15 1.82
N ASN A 88 -23.09 4.89 2.94
CA ASN A 88 -24.21 5.77 3.21
C ASN A 88 -24.22 6.93 2.21
N PRO A 89 -25.25 7.09 1.36
CA PRO A 89 -25.27 8.15 0.34
C PRO A 89 -25.22 9.56 0.95
N ASN A 90 -25.69 9.72 2.21
CA ASN A 90 -25.66 10.96 2.98
C ASN A 90 -24.45 11.05 3.92
N GLY A 91 -23.48 10.13 3.81
CA GLY A 91 -22.25 10.15 4.59
C GLY A 91 -21.39 11.37 4.32
N GLU A 92 -20.49 11.67 5.25
CA GLU A 92 -19.61 12.83 5.16
C GLU A 92 -18.71 12.77 3.92
N LYS A 93 -18.60 13.90 3.23
CA LYS A 93 -17.78 14.04 2.04
C LYS A 93 -17.03 15.37 2.06
N PHE A 94 -15.75 15.32 1.68
CA PHE A 94 -14.94 16.48 1.38
C PHE A 94 -14.63 16.51 -0.12
N ARG A 95 -14.87 17.63 -0.77
CA ARG A 95 -14.65 17.81 -2.21
C ARG A 95 -15.35 16.77 -3.11
N GLY A 96 -16.50 16.26 -2.62
CA GLY A 96 -17.27 15.22 -3.30
C GLY A 96 -16.81 13.77 -3.05
N TRP A 97 -15.71 13.55 -2.34
CA TRP A 97 -15.19 12.25 -1.95
C TRP A 97 -15.61 11.90 -0.51
N TYR A 98 -15.94 10.63 -0.25
CA TYR A 98 -16.19 10.19 1.12
C TYR A 98 -14.98 10.48 2.01
N SER A 99 -15.23 11.00 3.22
CA SER A 99 -14.18 11.23 4.20
C SER A 99 -13.60 9.91 4.71
N ASP A 100 -12.34 9.94 5.15
CA ASP A 100 -11.72 8.75 5.78
C ASP A 100 -12.46 8.36 7.07
N ALA A 101 -13.07 9.33 7.75
CA ALA A 101 -13.90 9.05 8.91
C ALA A 101 -15.15 8.22 8.55
N GLU A 102 -15.82 8.54 7.45
CA GLU A 102 -16.99 7.79 6.97
C GLU A 102 -16.57 6.42 6.40
N ASP A 103 -15.44 6.35 5.72
CA ASP A 103 -14.83 5.12 5.25
C ASP A 103 -14.55 4.16 6.43
N TYR A 104 -13.92 4.65 7.49
CA TYR A 104 -13.62 3.85 8.67
C TYR A 104 -14.85 3.48 9.50
N ASN A 105 -15.90 4.29 9.51
CA ASN A 105 -17.20 3.91 10.05
C ASN A 105 -17.76 2.67 9.34
N LYS A 106 -17.58 2.60 8.00
CA LYS A 106 -17.97 1.43 7.22
C LYS A 106 -17.14 0.20 7.57
N ILE A 107 -15.83 0.33 7.78
CA ILE A 107 -14.97 -0.76 8.25
C ILE A 107 -15.47 -1.31 9.60
N ILE A 108 -15.76 -0.41 10.53
CA ILE A 108 -16.30 -0.78 11.85
C ILE A 108 -17.64 -1.52 11.71
N ASP A 109 -18.54 -1.04 10.85
CA ASP A 109 -19.82 -1.71 10.57
C ASP A 109 -19.63 -3.12 10.00
N ILE A 110 -18.72 -3.29 9.06
CA ILE A 110 -18.36 -4.60 8.48
C ILE A 110 -17.81 -5.53 9.59
N PHE A 111 -16.89 -5.04 10.42
CA PHE A 111 -16.34 -5.82 11.53
C PHE A 111 -17.41 -6.27 12.51
N ASN A 112 -18.33 -5.38 12.89
CA ASN A 112 -19.41 -5.69 13.82
C ASN A 112 -20.43 -6.69 13.25
N LYS A 113 -20.61 -6.73 11.95
CA LYS A 113 -21.58 -7.60 11.27
C LYS A 113 -21.01 -8.94 10.82
N LYS A 114 -19.68 -9.11 10.88
CA LYS A 114 -19.06 -10.37 10.50
C LYS A 114 -19.53 -11.51 11.40
N LYS A 115 -19.49 -12.74 10.90
CA LYS A 115 -19.79 -13.92 11.70
C LYS A 115 -18.82 -14.03 12.88
N ALA A 116 -19.34 -14.25 14.08
CA ALA A 116 -18.53 -14.42 15.28
C ALA A 116 -17.55 -15.59 15.12
N GLY A 117 -16.30 -15.39 15.50
CA GLY A 117 -15.24 -16.38 15.37
C GLY A 117 -14.69 -16.61 13.97
N GLN A 118 -15.27 -15.96 12.94
CA GLN A 118 -14.74 -16.02 11.58
C GLN A 118 -13.66 -14.94 11.41
N PRO A 119 -12.39 -15.28 11.12
CA PRO A 119 -11.37 -14.27 10.87
C PRO A 119 -11.62 -13.56 9.54
N LEU A 120 -11.31 -12.26 9.52
CA LEU A 120 -11.53 -11.41 8.36
C LEU A 120 -10.23 -10.72 7.95
N PHE A 121 -9.87 -10.83 6.69
CA PHE A 121 -8.94 -9.95 6.01
C PHE A 121 -9.71 -8.89 5.23
N LEU A 122 -9.61 -7.64 5.66
CA LEU A 122 -10.20 -6.50 4.99
C LEU A 122 -9.10 -5.61 4.43
N PHE A 123 -9.08 -5.45 3.12
CA PHE A 123 -8.19 -4.53 2.41
C PHE A 123 -8.99 -3.30 1.98
N ASN A 124 -8.64 -2.15 2.53
CA ASN A 124 -9.32 -0.90 2.26
C ASN A 124 -8.44 0.07 1.48
N VAL A 125 -9.04 0.78 0.53
CA VAL A 125 -8.42 1.89 -0.21
C VAL A 125 -9.29 3.11 -0.04
N THR A 126 -8.83 4.11 0.72
CA THR A 126 -9.58 5.35 0.94
C THR A 126 -9.60 6.25 -0.29
N ILE A 127 -10.42 7.30 -0.30
CA ILE A 127 -10.56 8.23 -1.45
C ILE A 127 -10.45 9.71 -1.07
N GLN A 128 -10.56 10.06 0.20
CA GLN A 128 -10.60 11.44 0.68
C GLN A 128 -9.48 12.31 0.10
N ASN A 129 -8.26 11.79 0.03
CA ASN A 129 -7.06 12.53 -0.36
C ASN A 129 -6.77 12.46 -1.86
N HIS A 130 -7.69 11.91 -2.68
CA HIS A 130 -7.54 11.89 -4.13
C HIS A 130 -7.30 13.29 -4.69
N GLY A 131 -6.50 13.42 -5.73
CA GLY A 131 -6.07 14.69 -6.33
C GLY A 131 -7.21 15.61 -6.75
N GLY A 132 -6.86 16.82 -7.18
CA GLY A 132 -7.81 17.89 -7.50
C GLY A 132 -7.90 18.93 -6.39
N TYR A 133 -6.77 19.29 -5.79
CA TYR A 133 -6.69 20.22 -4.64
C TYR A 133 -6.93 21.70 -5.00
N LEU A 134 -7.25 22.02 -6.28
CA LEU A 134 -7.49 23.39 -6.76
C LEU A 134 -8.82 23.97 -6.23
N ILE A 135 -9.81 23.11 -5.95
CA ILE A 135 -11.15 23.54 -5.57
C ILE A 135 -11.27 23.55 -4.05
N ALA A 136 -11.58 24.72 -3.50
CA ALA A 136 -12.00 24.83 -2.08
C ALA A 136 -13.38 24.21 -1.90
N ASP A 137 -13.59 23.54 -0.78
CA ASP A 137 -14.86 22.94 -0.42
C ASP A 137 -15.47 23.65 0.79
N LYS A 138 -16.75 23.94 0.74
CA LYS A 138 -17.48 24.56 1.84
C LYS A 138 -17.61 23.64 3.06
N ASN A 139 -17.58 22.34 2.84
CA ASN A 139 -17.71 21.32 3.87
C ASN A 139 -16.39 20.95 4.54
N PHE A 140 -15.28 21.55 4.08
CA PHE A 140 -13.94 21.23 4.56
C PHE A 140 -13.21 22.52 4.96
N LYS A 141 -12.75 22.57 6.21
CA LYS A 141 -11.98 23.69 6.75
C LYS A 141 -10.48 23.42 6.58
N GLU A 142 -9.80 24.31 5.87
CA GLU A 142 -8.34 24.27 5.77
C GLU A 142 -7.70 24.77 7.07
N GLU A 143 -7.26 23.84 7.93
CA GLU A 143 -6.69 24.16 9.23
C GLU A 143 -5.16 24.31 9.21
N ILE A 144 -4.49 23.62 8.29
CA ILE A 144 -3.02 23.63 8.20
C ILE A 144 -2.59 24.68 7.20
N LYS A 145 -1.66 25.53 7.67
CA LYS A 145 -1.02 26.57 6.85
C LYS A 145 0.50 26.43 6.92
N ILE A 146 1.12 26.32 5.79
CA ILE A 146 2.58 26.35 5.66
C ILE A 146 3.04 27.81 5.89
N LYS A 147 4.07 28.01 6.71
CA LYS A 147 4.56 29.37 7.07
C LYS A 147 5.39 30.03 5.99
N ASP A 148 5.80 29.29 4.95
CA ASP A 148 6.59 29.83 3.85
C ASP A 148 5.69 30.58 2.87
N GLU A 149 6.06 31.80 2.49
CA GLU A 149 5.29 32.67 1.56
C GLU A 149 5.17 32.08 0.15
N LYS A 150 6.05 31.14 -0.23
CA LYS A 150 6.00 30.44 -1.51
C LYS A 150 5.10 29.20 -1.48
N ALA A 151 4.51 28.87 -0.33
CA ALA A 151 3.59 27.75 -0.22
C ALA A 151 2.32 27.99 -1.03
N THR A 152 1.83 26.94 -1.68
CA THR A 152 0.64 27.02 -2.51
C THR A 152 -0.64 26.68 -1.71
N ASP A 153 -1.78 27.22 -2.12
CA ASP A 153 -3.08 26.88 -1.52
C ASP A 153 -3.39 25.38 -1.65
N THR A 154 -2.97 24.76 -2.75
CA THR A 154 -3.11 23.32 -2.98
C THR A 154 -2.33 22.51 -1.96
N ALA A 155 -1.12 22.92 -1.60
CA ALA A 155 -0.31 22.28 -0.57
C ALA A 155 -0.95 22.43 0.83
N ASN A 156 -1.43 23.60 1.18
CA ASN A 156 -2.14 23.85 2.44
C ASN A 156 -3.41 22.97 2.54
N ARG A 157 -4.16 22.88 1.45
CA ARG A 157 -5.37 22.06 1.38
C ARG A 157 -5.05 20.57 1.51
N TYR A 158 -4.03 20.09 0.80
CA TYR A 158 -3.57 18.71 0.92
C TYR A 158 -3.17 18.37 2.36
N LEU A 159 -2.35 19.21 3.01
CA LEU A 159 -1.92 18.98 4.38
C LEU A 159 -3.09 19.02 5.38
N SER A 160 -4.09 19.86 5.14
CA SER A 160 -5.29 19.89 5.95
C SER A 160 -6.12 18.61 5.78
N LEU A 161 -6.18 18.02 4.56
CA LEU A 161 -6.83 16.73 4.32
C LEU A 161 -6.06 15.59 5.01
N ILE A 162 -4.73 15.58 4.97
CA ILE A 162 -3.92 14.59 5.70
C ILE A 162 -4.14 14.69 7.21
N HIS A 163 -4.31 15.90 7.74
CA HIS A 163 -4.64 16.10 9.15
C HIS A 163 -6.00 15.48 9.52
N GLU A 164 -7.00 15.60 8.66
CA GLU A 164 -8.29 14.90 8.86
C GLU A 164 -8.14 13.37 8.75
N SER A 165 -7.29 12.87 7.84
CA SER A 165 -6.98 11.43 7.77
C SER A 165 -6.33 10.92 9.04
N ASP A 166 -5.40 11.68 9.64
CA ASP A 166 -4.75 11.34 10.90
C ASP A 166 -5.76 11.25 12.06
N ARG A 167 -6.68 12.23 12.15
CA ARG A 167 -7.78 12.20 13.12
C ARG A 167 -8.70 10.99 12.93
N ALA A 168 -9.02 10.66 11.68
CA ALA A 168 -9.85 9.50 11.38
C ALA A 168 -9.11 8.19 11.75
N PHE A 169 -7.81 8.12 11.46
CA PHE A 169 -6.97 6.98 11.81
C PHE A 169 -6.86 6.79 13.32
N GLU A 170 -6.71 7.86 14.12
CA GLU A 170 -6.76 7.79 15.57
C GLU A 170 -8.07 7.14 16.07
N LYS A 171 -9.21 7.51 15.48
CA LYS A 171 -10.51 6.95 15.88
C LYS A 171 -10.61 5.45 15.60
N ILE A 172 -10.20 4.98 14.43
CA ILE A 172 -10.25 3.55 14.10
C ILE A 172 -9.27 2.73 14.94
N ILE A 173 -8.08 3.25 15.23
CA ILE A 173 -7.13 2.61 16.15
C ILE A 173 -7.71 2.52 17.56
N ASN A 174 -8.30 3.59 18.07
CA ASN A 174 -8.96 3.59 19.39
C ASN A 174 -10.14 2.60 19.44
N TYR A 175 -10.87 2.43 18.34
CA TYR A 175 -11.93 1.42 18.26
C TYR A 175 -11.34 0.01 18.39
N PHE A 176 -10.33 -0.37 17.57
CA PHE A 176 -9.75 -1.70 17.59
C PHE A 176 -8.93 -1.99 18.85
N LYS A 177 -8.33 -0.98 19.48
CA LYS A 177 -7.66 -1.11 20.78
C LYS A 177 -8.57 -1.68 21.88
N ASN A 178 -9.87 -1.41 21.81
CA ASN A 178 -10.84 -1.86 22.77
C ASN A 178 -11.52 -3.19 22.38
N GLN A 179 -11.15 -3.80 21.26
CA GLN A 179 -11.70 -5.09 20.84
C GLN A 179 -10.92 -6.24 21.50
N LYS A 180 -11.65 -7.34 21.82
CA LYS A 180 -11.04 -8.55 22.35
C LYS A 180 -10.44 -9.46 21.30
N GLU A 181 -10.91 -9.34 20.05
CA GLU A 181 -10.42 -10.12 18.92
C GLU A 181 -9.03 -9.61 18.52
N PRO A 182 -8.01 -10.48 18.44
CA PRO A 182 -6.69 -10.08 17.98
C PRO A 182 -6.77 -9.43 16.60
N THR A 183 -6.35 -8.18 16.51
CA THR A 183 -6.44 -7.38 15.30
C THR A 183 -5.10 -6.72 15.01
N ILE A 184 -4.66 -6.84 13.76
CA ILE A 184 -3.51 -6.10 13.23
C ILE A 184 -4.01 -5.12 12.17
N VAL A 185 -3.51 -3.90 12.22
CA VAL A 185 -3.82 -2.84 11.25
C VAL A 185 -2.53 -2.41 10.56
N VAL A 186 -2.54 -2.46 9.24
CA VAL A 186 -1.46 -1.92 8.41
C VAL A 186 -2.00 -0.73 7.64
N MET A 187 -1.43 0.45 7.89
CA MET A 187 -1.74 1.66 7.14
C MET A 187 -0.50 2.09 6.36
N PHE A 188 -0.67 2.47 5.12
CA PHE A 188 0.40 3.05 4.31
C PHE A 188 -0.17 4.03 3.28
N GLY A 189 0.63 5.03 2.93
CA GLY A 189 0.33 5.90 1.80
C GLY A 189 0.53 5.16 0.48
N ASP A 190 -0.37 5.38 -0.45
CA ASP A 190 -0.27 4.77 -1.78
C ASP A 190 0.70 5.53 -2.69
N HIS A 191 0.75 6.88 -2.60
CA HIS A 191 1.68 7.73 -3.32
C HIS A 191 1.71 9.17 -2.80
N GLN A 192 2.74 9.92 -3.14
CA GLN A 192 2.81 11.35 -2.90
C GLN A 192 1.73 12.09 -3.70
N PRO A 193 1.21 13.22 -3.20
CA PRO A 193 0.22 14.02 -3.91
C PRO A 193 0.80 14.59 -5.21
N LYS A 194 -0.07 14.80 -6.19
CA LYS A 194 0.28 15.59 -7.38
C LYS A 194 0.05 17.07 -7.07
N LEU A 195 1.06 17.72 -6.50
CA LEU A 195 1.13 19.17 -6.31
C LEU A 195 1.98 19.81 -7.40
N GLU A 196 2.05 21.14 -7.40
CA GLU A 196 2.84 21.92 -8.34
C GLU A 196 4.33 21.61 -8.20
N ASP A 197 5.07 21.57 -9.31
CA ASP A 197 6.50 21.33 -9.30
C ASP A 197 7.24 22.38 -8.46
N SER A 198 6.79 23.64 -8.48
CA SER A 198 7.31 24.74 -7.68
C SER A 198 7.27 24.44 -6.17
N PHE A 199 6.26 23.73 -5.67
CA PHE A 199 6.19 23.32 -4.28
C PHE A 199 7.25 22.26 -3.95
N TYR A 200 7.45 21.28 -4.82
CA TYR A 200 8.52 20.29 -4.63
C TYR A 200 9.90 20.91 -4.76
N GLU A 201 10.12 21.85 -5.71
CA GLU A 201 11.36 22.59 -5.83
C GLU A 201 11.66 23.44 -4.59
N LEU A 202 10.63 24.01 -3.95
CA LEU A 202 10.77 24.67 -2.65
C LEU A 202 11.27 23.68 -1.57
N LEU A 203 10.68 22.49 -1.48
CA LEU A 203 11.07 21.46 -0.52
C LEU A 203 12.50 20.96 -0.72
N TYR A 204 12.94 20.80 -1.96
CA TYR A 204 14.30 20.33 -2.29
C TYR A 204 15.34 21.45 -2.38
N GLY A 205 14.92 22.71 -2.43
CA GLY A 205 15.79 23.85 -2.63
C GLY A 205 16.47 23.93 -4.00
N LYS A 206 15.96 23.17 -4.99
CA LYS A 206 16.50 23.08 -6.35
C LYS A 206 15.50 22.55 -7.35
N SER A 207 15.82 22.66 -8.65
CA SER A 207 14.99 22.12 -9.74
C SER A 207 14.83 20.59 -9.63
N LEU A 208 13.64 20.07 -9.90
CA LEU A 208 13.33 18.64 -9.90
C LEU A 208 14.19 17.85 -10.90
N ASN A 209 14.61 18.47 -12.02
CA ASN A 209 15.47 17.86 -13.02
C ASN A 209 16.91 17.65 -12.53
N SER A 210 17.30 18.27 -11.42
CA SER A 210 18.65 18.18 -10.82
C SER A 210 18.72 17.28 -9.60
N LEU A 211 17.64 16.52 -9.32
CA LEU A 211 17.61 15.59 -8.18
C LEU A 211 18.57 14.43 -8.41
N SER A 212 19.39 14.14 -7.41
CA SER A 212 20.15 12.89 -7.35
C SER A 212 19.24 11.67 -7.21
N LEU A 213 19.74 10.48 -7.48
CA LEU A 213 18.96 9.24 -7.31
C LEU A 213 18.39 9.13 -5.88
N LYS A 214 19.20 9.46 -4.85
CA LYS A 214 18.77 9.47 -3.44
C LYS A 214 17.60 10.44 -3.19
N GLU A 215 17.65 11.62 -3.78
CA GLU A 215 16.57 12.61 -3.63
C GLU A 215 15.33 12.22 -4.44
N LEU A 216 15.53 11.65 -5.62
CA LEU A 216 14.44 11.08 -6.41
C LEU A 216 13.74 9.95 -5.63
N GLN A 217 14.49 9.07 -4.98
CA GLN A 217 13.92 8.03 -4.11
C GLN A 217 13.07 8.63 -2.97
N LYS A 218 13.52 9.72 -2.33
CA LYS A 218 12.73 10.42 -1.30
C LYS A 218 11.39 10.92 -1.83
N LYS A 219 11.32 11.37 -3.08
CA LYS A 219 10.06 11.80 -3.72
C LYS A 219 9.04 10.65 -3.83
N TYR A 220 9.49 9.42 -3.71
CA TYR A 220 8.64 8.22 -3.77
C TYR A 220 8.44 7.56 -2.39
N THR A 221 8.78 8.21 -1.30
CA THR A 221 8.54 7.68 0.05
C THR A 221 7.19 8.13 0.59
N VAL A 222 6.54 7.24 1.32
CA VAL A 222 5.27 7.47 2.01
C VAL A 222 5.34 6.88 3.42
N PRO A 223 4.53 7.35 4.39
CA PRO A 223 4.49 6.75 5.71
C PRO A 223 3.82 5.38 5.68
N PHE A 224 4.22 4.50 6.62
CA PHE A 224 3.45 3.31 6.96
C PHE A 224 3.45 3.06 8.48
N ILE A 225 2.46 2.30 8.94
CA ILE A 225 2.31 1.84 10.32
C ILE A 225 1.88 0.39 10.29
N ILE A 226 2.48 -0.45 11.15
CA ILE A 226 1.94 -1.74 11.56
C ILE A 226 1.60 -1.61 13.04
N TRP A 227 0.34 -1.78 13.38
CA TRP A 227 -0.19 -1.69 14.74
C TRP A 227 -1.05 -2.93 15.05
N ALA A 228 -0.99 -3.40 16.28
CA ALA A 228 -1.86 -4.48 16.75
C ALA A 228 -2.43 -4.14 18.13
N ASN A 229 -3.58 -4.74 18.48
CA ASN A 229 -4.14 -4.69 19.83
C ASN A 229 -3.58 -5.79 20.75
N TYR A 230 -2.51 -6.44 20.35
CA TYR A 230 -1.73 -7.41 21.09
C TYR A 230 -0.23 -7.10 20.94
N ASP A 231 0.62 -7.75 21.74
CA ASP A 231 2.06 -7.49 21.71
C ASP A 231 2.68 -7.93 20.38
N ILE A 232 3.41 -7.03 19.75
CA ILE A 232 4.20 -7.26 18.54
C ILE A 232 5.64 -6.77 18.77
N ASP A 233 6.59 -7.25 17.97
CA ASP A 233 7.96 -6.75 17.97
C ASP A 233 8.01 -5.34 17.41
N ALA A 234 7.76 -4.35 18.27
CA ALA A 234 7.66 -2.95 17.89
C ALA A 234 9.04 -2.40 17.53
N LYS A 235 9.14 -1.82 16.33
CA LYS A 235 10.34 -1.12 15.83
C LYS A 235 9.95 0.29 15.40
N SER A 236 10.66 1.30 15.90
CA SER A 236 10.38 2.70 15.57
C SER A 236 11.14 3.21 14.36
N ASP A 237 12.27 2.61 14.02
CA ASP A 237 13.23 3.13 13.05
C ASP A 237 13.49 2.14 11.92
N VAL A 238 12.43 1.70 11.24
CA VAL A 238 12.58 0.88 10.05
C VAL A 238 12.83 1.81 8.86
N GLU A 239 14.08 2.07 8.58
CA GLU A 239 14.46 2.79 7.37
C GLU A 239 14.38 1.88 6.14
N ASN A 240 14.07 2.47 4.98
CA ASN A 240 14.18 1.82 3.68
C ASN A 240 13.41 0.49 3.56
N VAL A 241 12.10 0.53 3.47
CA VAL A 241 11.26 -0.64 3.15
C VAL A 241 10.47 -0.34 1.88
N SER A 242 10.44 -1.24 0.93
CA SER A 242 9.53 -1.12 -0.22
C SER A 242 8.22 -1.87 -0.02
N ALA A 243 7.19 -1.44 -0.73
CA ALA A 243 5.81 -1.91 -0.54
C ALA A 243 5.64 -3.43 -0.72
N ASN A 244 6.44 -4.03 -1.59
CA ASN A 244 6.45 -5.48 -1.86
C ASN A 244 6.88 -6.33 -0.65
N TYR A 245 7.57 -5.76 0.35
CA TYR A 245 7.94 -6.49 1.57
C TYR A 245 6.91 -6.33 2.71
N LEU A 246 6.04 -5.32 2.61
CA LEU A 246 5.23 -4.89 3.75
C LEU A 246 4.25 -5.96 4.24
N SER A 247 3.63 -6.73 3.32
CA SER A 247 2.77 -7.85 3.70
C SER A 247 3.53 -8.97 4.43
N SER A 248 4.75 -9.28 3.99
CA SER A 248 5.60 -10.27 4.65
C SER A 248 6.06 -9.80 6.04
N LEU A 249 6.38 -8.51 6.18
CA LEU A 249 6.69 -7.90 7.49
C LEU A 249 5.48 -7.92 8.44
N MET A 250 4.28 -7.66 7.93
CA MET A 250 3.06 -7.81 8.71
C MET A 250 2.88 -9.26 9.19
N LEU A 251 3.05 -10.24 8.30
CA LEU A 251 2.91 -11.66 8.63
C LEU A 251 3.90 -12.11 9.72
N GLN A 252 5.11 -11.56 9.77
CA GLN A 252 6.08 -11.80 10.85
C GLN A 252 5.57 -11.39 12.24
N GLN A 253 4.63 -10.46 12.33
CA GLN A 253 4.02 -9.99 13.58
C GLN A 253 2.79 -10.83 13.98
N THR A 254 2.52 -11.90 13.27
CA THR A 254 1.38 -12.79 13.48
C THR A 254 1.84 -14.23 13.69
N ASN A 255 0.94 -15.08 14.16
CA ASN A 255 1.16 -16.54 14.22
C ASN A 255 0.71 -17.24 12.91
N LEU A 256 0.50 -16.49 11.83
CA LEU A 256 0.05 -17.03 10.56
C LEU A 256 1.22 -17.65 9.80
N LYS A 257 0.91 -18.67 9.02
CA LYS A 257 1.90 -19.33 8.16
C LYS A 257 2.27 -18.41 7.01
N MET A 258 3.53 -18.40 6.63
CA MET A 258 4.07 -17.72 5.46
C MET A 258 4.35 -18.71 4.32
N SER A 259 4.21 -18.25 3.08
CA SER A 259 4.67 -18.99 1.91
C SER A 259 6.21 -18.92 1.81
N ARG A 260 6.81 -19.84 1.06
CA ARG A 260 8.25 -19.76 0.73
C ARG A 260 8.60 -18.45 -0.02
N TYR A 261 7.65 -17.87 -0.73
CA TYR A 261 7.84 -16.58 -1.39
C TYR A 261 7.95 -15.43 -0.38
N ASN A 262 7.12 -15.43 0.68
CA ASN A 262 7.27 -14.47 1.77
C ASN A 262 8.61 -14.59 2.48
N GLU A 263 9.08 -15.83 2.74
CA GLU A 263 10.41 -16.09 3.31
C GLU A 263 11.54 -15.58 2.40
N PHE A 264 11.42 -15.81 1.07
CA PHE A 264 12.35 -15.26 0.10
C PHE A 264 12.39 -13.74 0.14
N LEU A 265 11.21 -13.07 0.19
CA LEU A 265 11.11 -11.61 0.27
C LEU A 265 11.77 -11.06 1.54
N LEU A 266 11.57 -11.70 2.68
CA LEU A 266 12.20 -11.30 3.94
C LEU A 266 13.73 -11.45 3.89
N ASN A 267 14.22 -12.55 3.30
CA ASN A 267 15.65 -12.76 3.10
C ASN A 267 16.24 -11.74 2.11
N MET A 268 15.53 -11.47 1.01
CA MET A 268 15.94 -10.46 0.02
C MET A 268 16.01 -9.08 0.64
N ARG A 269 15.06 -8.72 1.51
CA ARG A 269 15.03 -7.44 2.23
C ARG A 269 16.30 -7.19 3.06
N ASN A 270 16.94 -8.23 3.58
CA ASN A 270 18.17 -8.09 4.36
C ASN A 270 19.34 -7.57 3.51
N GLU A 271 19.34 -7.83 2.22
CA GLU A 271 20.37 -7.40 1.26
C GLU A 271 19.94 -6.17 0.45
N VAL A 272 18.66 -6.13 0.05
CA VAL A 272 18.03 -5.07 -0.75
C VAL A 272 16.75 -4.61 -0.05
N PRO A 273 16.86 -3.78 1.00
CA PRO A 273 15.70 -3.38 1.83
C PRO A 273 14.66 -2.57 1.07
N ALA A 274 15.04 -1.88 0.00
CA ALA A 274 14.08 -1.11 -0.78
C ALA A 274 14.41 -1.14 -2.26
N LEU A 275 13.38 -1.31 -3.09
CA LEU A 275 13.47 -1.17 -4.56
C LEU A 275 12.18 -0.58 -5.13
N ASN A 276 12.32 0.16 -6.23
CA ASN A 276 11.21 0.67 -7.03
C ASN A 276 11.65 0.85 -8.49
N ALA A 277 10.81 1.45 -9.33
CA ALA A 277 11.11 1.65 -10.75
C ALA A 277 12.32 2.58 -11.02
N ASN A 278 12.80 3.34 -10.03
CA ASN A 278 13.94 4.26 -10.17
C ASN A 278 15.29 3.64 -9.76
N GLY A 279 15.25 2.51 -9.01
CA GLY A 279 16.47 1.90 -8.48
C GLY A 279 16.22 1.14 -7.18
N TYR A 280 17.28 0.81 -6.49
CA TYR A 280 17.21 0.14 -5.19
C TYR A 280 18.22 0.70 -4.19
N VAL A 281 17.98 0.38 -2.92
CA VAL A 281 18.89 0.67 -1.81
C VAL A 281 19.42 -0.65 -1.29
N ASP A 282 20.73 -0.77 -1.10
CA ASP A 282 21.35 -1.94 -0.51
C ASP A 282 21.36 -1.89 1.03
N LYS A 283 21.81 -2.96 1.66
CA LYS A 283 21.90 -3.09 3.12
C LYS A 283 22.76 -2.03 3.81
N ASP A 284 23.69 -1.42 3.08
CA ASP A 284 24.57 -0.39 3.58
C ASP A 284 23.99 1.03 3.35
N GLY A 285 22.76 1.11 2.82
CA GLY A 285 22.05 2.37 2.55
C GLY A 285 22.50 3.09 1.28
N LYS A 286 23.26 2.45 0.40
CA LYS A 286 23.70 3.01 -0.87
C LYS A 286 22.62 2.84 -1.93
N ASN A 287 22.41 3.89 -2.73
CA ASN A 287 21.46 3.87 -3.83
C ASN A 287 22.12 3.38 -5.13
N HIS A 288 21.42 2.53 -5.86
CA HIS A 288 21.84 1.91 -7.10
C HIS A 288 20.76 2.05 -8.17
N GLU A 289 21.18 2.18 -9.42
CA GLU A 289 20.29 2.05 -10.58
C GLU A 289 19.94 0.57 -10.84
N LEU A 290 18.77 0.29 -11.38
CA LEU A 290 18.38 -1.10 -11.73
C LEU A 290 19.27 -1.72 -12.82
N SER A 291 19.94 -0.90 -13.61
CA SER A 291 20.86 -1.31 -14.69
C SER A 291 22.25 -1.68 -14.22
N GLU A 292 22.62 -1.36 -12.98
CA GLU A 292 23.94 -1.67 -12.44
C GLU A 292 24.17 -3.19 -12.35
N ASN A 293 25.37 -3.62 -12.77
CA ASN A 293 25.83 -4.99 -12.59
C ASN A 293 26.76 -5.07 -11.37
N ASN A 294 26.28 -5.68 -10.29
CA ASN A 294 27.00 -5.79 -9.02
C ASN A 294 26.59 -7.07 -8.28
N GLU A 295 27.00 -7.21 -7.03
CA GLU A 295 26.74 -8.40 -6.20
C GLU A 295 25.23 -8.68 -5.98
N TYR A 296 24.35 -7.68 -6.05
CA TYR A 296 22.90 -7.81 -5.88
C TYR A 296 22.17 -8.23 -7.16
N THR A 297 22.80 -8.12 -8.33
CA THR A 297 22.20 -8.42 -9.65
C THR A 297 21.58 -9.81 -9.70
N LYS A 298 22.28 -10.83 -9.18
CA LYS A 298 21.77 -12.21 -9.16
C LYS A 298 20.48 -12.33 -8.33
N LEU A 299 20.43 -11.69 -7.16
CA LEU A 299 19.28 -11.73 -6.26
C LEU A 299 18.07 -11.02 -6.88
N ILE A 300 18.29 -9.84 -7.46
CA ILE A 300 17.25 -9.08 -8.16
C ILE A 300 16.71 -9.86 -9.36
N THR A 301 17.59 -10.52 -10.12
CA THR A 301 17.19 -11.38 -11.25
C THR A 301 16.36 -12.59 -10.79
N GLN A 302 16.72 -13.23 -9.69
CA GLN A 302 15.90 -14.31 -9.09
C GLN A 302 14.50 -13.80 -8.72
N TYR A 303 14.43 -12.63 -8.10
CA TYR A 303 13.15 -12.00 -7.79
C TYR A 303 12.31 -11.73 -9.04
N GLN A 304 12.92 -11.23 -10.12
CA GLN A 304 12.23 -11.02 -11.40
C GLN A 304 11.68 -12.33 -12.00
N TYR A 305 12.41 -13.43 -11.90
CA TYR A 305 11.91 -14.75 -12.35
C TYR A 305 10.72 -15.23 -11.53
N LEU A 306 10.74 -15.04 -10.21
CA LEU A 306 9.59 -15.39 -9.35
C LEU A 306 8.36 -14.56 -9.70
N GLN A 307 8.53 -13.26 -9.94
CA GLN A 307 7.45 -12.40 -10.39
C GLN A 307 6.91 -12.80 -11.77
N TYR A 308 7.81 -13.12 -12.73
CA TYR A 308 7.39 -13.62 -14.02
C TYR A 308 6.56 -14.90 -13.88
N ASN A 309 6.99 -15.83 -13.05
CA ASN A 309 6.25 -17.06 -12.79
C ASN A 309 4.86 -16.80 -12.22
N SER A 310 4.74 -15.91 -11.22
CA SER A 310 3.45 -15.62 -10.60
C SER A 310 2.49 -14.81 -11.48
N LEU A 311 3.02 -13.90 -12.30
CA LEU A 311 2.23 -12.92 -13.05
C LEU A 311 2.03 -13.27 -14.52
N MET A 312 3.02 -13.90 -15.17
CA MET A 312 3.03 -14.11 -16.63
C MET A 312 2.84 -15.57 -17.03
N ASP A 313 3.35 -16.52 -16.25
CA ASP A 313 3.30 -17.95 -16.58
C ASP A 313 1.98 -18.58 -16.12
N LYS A 314 0.93 -18.38 -16.92
CA LYS A 314 -0.43 -18.87 -16.62
C LYS A 314 -0.53 -20.36 -16.37
N LYS A 315 0.37 -21.17 -16.96
CA LYS A 315 0.28 -22.63 -16.96
C LYS A 315 1.12 -23.29 -15.88
N HIS A 316 2.17 -22.63 -15.42
CA HIS A 316 3.18 -23.25 -14.56
C HIS A 316 3.46 -22.40 -13.30
N VAL A 317 2.45 -21.70 -12.77
CA VAL A 317 2.59 -21.01 -11.49
C VAL A 317 2.99 -22.03 -10.42
N SER A 318 4.12 -21.79 -9.78
CA SER A 318 4.65 -22.67 -8.74
C SER A 318 3.85 -22.56 -7.45
N THR A 319 2.83 -23.40 -7.31
CA THR A 319 1.99 -23.44 -6.10
C THR A 319 2.82 -23.64 -4.83
N ASP A 320 3.89 -24.41 -4.89
CA ASP A 320 4.78 -24.70 -3.76
C ASP A 320 5.52 -23.48 -3.21
N LEU A 321 5.72 -22.45 -4.05
CA LEU A 321 6.36 -21.20 -3.64
C LEU A 321 5.38 -20.21 -3.05
N PHE A 322 4.16 -20.14 -3.60
CA PHE A 322 3.21 -19.09 -3.31
C PHE A 322 2.06 -19.51 -2.39
N SER A 323 1.84 -20.81 -2.16
CA SER A 323 0.83 -21.28 -1.22
C SER A 323 1.40 -21.46 0.18
N VAL A 324 0.49 -21.40 1.15
CA VAL A 324 0.79 -21.77 2.55
C VAL A 324 0.55 -23.26 2.69
N LYS A 325 1.63 -24.06 2.87
CA LYS A 325 1.49 -25.50 3.08
C LYS A 325 0.95 -25.78 4.47
N ASP A 326 0.01 -26.71 4.57
CA ASP A 326 -0.27 -27.36 5.83
C ASP A 326 1.01 -28.09 6.28
N GLY A 327 1.48 -27.81 7.48
CA GLY A 327 2.58 -28.57 8.07
C GLY A 327 2.20 -30.04 8.10
N LYS A 328 2.99 -30.88 7.44
CA LYS A 328 2.93 -32.33 7.63
C LYS A 328 3.42 -32.66 9.02
#